data_1942f09e051fbe0c21940dbbdefb17d3
#
_entry.id   1942f09e051fbe0c21940dbbdefb17d3
#
_cell.length_a   1.000
_cell.length_b   1.000
_cell.length_c   1.000
_cell.angle_alpha   90.00
_cell.angle_beta   90.00
_cell.angle_gamma   90.00
#
_symmetry.space_group_name_H-M   'P 1'
#
loop_
_entity.id
_entity.type
_entity.pdbx_description
1 polymer ?
#
loop_
_entity_poly.entity_id
_entity_poly.type
_entity_poly.pdbx_seq_one_letter_code
_entity_poly.pdbx_strand_id
1 'polypeptide(L)'
;MINSEWHKVLAEHEPFKENVMAEHTADIVNEPKHYARWAIEPITYIMRNGFEFWRGNIIKYASRAGYKPYEGMDEVQSEITDLEKVIRYSQMRINQLEGKDKL
;
A
#
# COMPACT_ATOMS: atom_id res chain seq x y z
N MET A 1 12.61 -0.21 9.77
CA MET A 1 12.48 1.02 10.52
C MET A 1 12.63 2.21 9.59
N ILE A 2 11.71 3.15 9.69
CA ILE A 2 11.72 4.34 8.84
C ILE A 2 12.59 5.40 9.50
N ASN A 3 13.56 5.92 8.77
CA ASN A 3 14.37 6.99 9.31
C ASN A 3 13.67 8.35 9.09
N SER A 4 14.07 9.35 9.87
CA SER A 4 13.44 10.66 9.85
C SER A 4 13.60 11.40 8.51
N GLU A 5 14.60 11.05 7.73
CA GLU A 5 14.83 11.68 6.43
C GLU A 5 13.75 11.34 5.43
N TRP A 6 13.22 10.12 5.48
CA TRP A 6 12.12 9.72 4.61
C TRP A 6 10.86 10.54 4.89
N HIS A 7 10.59 10.82 6.17
CA HIS A 7 9.46 11.66 6.54
C HIS A 7 9.60 13.07 5.98
N LYS A 8 10.81 13.61 6.00
CA LYS A 8 11.06 14.93 5.44
C LYS A 8 10.86 14.96 3.93
N VAL A 9 11.33 13.95 3.23
CA VAL A 9 11.15 13.85 1.78
C VAL A 9 9.67 13.77 1.45
N LEU A 10 8.90 12.97 2.18
CA LEU A 10 7.48 12.85 1.96
C LEU A 10 6.76 14.16 2.26
N ALA A 11 7.17 14.87 3.31
CA ALA A 11 6.57 16.15 3.67
C ALA A 11 6.80 17.21 2.60
N GLU A 12 7.92 17.18 1.91
CA GLU A 12 8.20 18.10 0.83
C GLU A 12 7.24 17.95 -0.34
N HIS A 13 6.57 16.82 -0.45
CA HIS A 13 5.58 16.57 -1.49
C HIS A 13 4.15 16.87 -1.06
N GLU A 14 3.93 17.36 0.16
CA GLU A 14 2.61 17.67 0.66
C GLU A 14 1.77 18.60 -0.23
N PRO A 15 2.32 19.72 -0.71
CA PRO A 15 1.53 20.60 -1.58
C PRO A 15 0.99 19.89 -2.81
N PHE A 16 1.77 19.01 -3.40
CA PHE A 16 1.34 18.23 -4.54
C PHE A 16 0.22 17.26 -4.15
N LYS A 17 0.37 16.57 -3.01
CA LYS A 17 -0.64 15.66 -2.52
C LYS A 17 -1.95 16.37 -2.24
N GLU A 18 -1.90 17.54 -1.65
CA GLU A 18 -3.10 18.31 -1.34
C GLU A 18 -3.86 18.66 -2.61
N ASN A 19 -3.16 19.09 -3.65
CA ASN A 19 -3.79 19.40 -4.91
C ASN A 19 -4.47 18.20 -5.52
N VAL A 20 -3.79 17.05 -5.50
CA VAL A 20 -4.35 15.81 -6.03
C VAL A 20 -5.59 15.41 -5.24
N MET A 21 -5.54 15.51 -3.92
CA MET A 21 -6.67 15.16 -3.08
C MET A 21 -7.88 16.05 -3.34
N ALA A 22 -7.65 17.34 -3.53
CA ALA A 22 -8.72 18.29 -3.79
C ALA A 22 -9.42 17.97 -5.11
N GLU A 23 -8.67 17.55 -6.10
CA GLU A 23 -9.23 17.21 -7.41
C GLU A 23 -9.95 15.87 -7.43
N HIS A 24 -9.50 14.92 -6.61
CA HIS A 24 -9.97 13.56 -6.69
C HIS A 24 -10.94 13.14 -5.60
N THR A 25 -11.36 14.07 -4.74
CA THR A 25 -12.25 13.73 -3.63
C THR A 25 -13.60 13.16 -4.08
N ALA A 26 -14.06 13.55 -5.26
CA ALA A 26 -15.35 13.09 -5.79
C ALA A 26 -15.24 11.84 -6.65
N ASP A 27 -14.04 11.41 -7.01
CA ASP A 27 -13.85 10.27 -7.92
C ASP A 27 -13.36 9.05 -7.15
N ILE A 28 -14.31 8.32 -6.59
CA ILE A 28 -14.01 7.16 -5.77
C ILE A 28 -13.69 5.92 -6.59
N VAL A 29 -13.94 5.95 -7.88
CA VAL A 29 -13.68 4.80 -8.77
C VAL A 29 -12.31 4.89 -9.41
N ASN A 30 -12.03 6.01 -10.07
CA ASN A 30 -10.78 6.18 -10.81
C ASN A 30 -9.64 6.64 -9.92
N GLU A 31 -9.94 7.49 -8.94
CA GLU A 31 -8.95 8.02 -8.02
C GLU A 31 -9.47 7.93 -6.60
N PRO A 32 -9.47 6.72 -6.02
CA PRO A 32 -9.90 6.56 -4.64
C PRO A 32 -9.07 7.46 -3.71
N LYS A 33 -9.74 8.08 -2.78
CA LYS A 33 -9.17 9.07 -1.88
C LYS A 33 -7.88 8.62 -1.19
N HIS A 34 -7.83 7.38 -0.76
CA HIS A 34 -6.66 6.87 -0.04
C HIS A 34 -5.44 6.64 -0.95
N TYR A 35 -5.62 6.64 -2.26
CA TYR A 35 -4.50 6.50 -3.19
C TYR A 35 -3.74 7.83 -3.35
N ALA A 36 -4.41 8.95 -3.13
CA ALA A 36 -3.79 10.27 -3.28
C ALA A 36 -2.82 10.63 -2.16
N ARG A 37 -2.67 9.77 -1.17
CA ARG A 37 -1.79 9.98 -0.04
C ARG A 37 -0.31 10.01 -0.42
N TRP A 38 0.06 9.28 -1.45
CA TRP A 38 1.46 9.05 -1.80
C TRP A 38 1.89 9.91 -2.97
N ALA A 39 3.18 10.27 -3.01
CA ALA A 39 3.74 11.00 -4.16
C ALA A 39 3.58 10.20 -5.45
N ILE A 40 3.73 8.88 -5.34
CA ILE A 40 3.42 7.95 -6.44
C ILE A 40 2.46 6.92 -5.85
N GLU A 41 1.29 6.82 -6.44
CA GLU A 41 0.31 5.86 -5.97
C GLU A 41 0.86 4.44 -6.06
N PRO A 42 0.67 3.62 -5.02
CA PRO A 42 1.16 2.24 -5.06
C PRO A 42 0.70 1.47 -6.29
N ILE A 43 -0.57 1.61 -6.68
CA ILE A 43 -1.09 0.90 -7.84
C ILE A 43 -0.38 1.32 -9.13
N THR A 44 -0.07 2.61 -9.26
CA THR A 44 0.66 3.13 -10.42
C THR A 44 2.07 2.54 -10.46
N TYR A 45 2.75 2.53 -9.34
CA TYR A 45 4.09 1.96 -9.22
C TYR A 45 4.10 0.48 -9.59
N ILE A 46 3.14 -0.27 -9.05
CA ILE A 46 2.99 -1.70 -9.30
C ILE A 46 2.75 -1.98 -10.79
N MET A 47 1.78 -1.28 -11.37
CA MET A 47 1.37 -1.54 -12.75
C MET A 47 2.43 -1.11 -13.76
N ARG A 48 3.04 0.05 -13.55
CA ARG A 48 4.06 0.55 -14.48
C ARG A 48 5.32 -0.31 -14.49
N ASN A 49 5.63 -0.94 -13.37
CA ASN A 49 6.79 -1.82 -13.29
C ASN A 49 6.48 -3.26 -13.69
N GLY A 50 5.21 -3.58 -13.95
CA GLY A 50 4.82 -4.92 -14.36
C GLY A 50 5.11 -5.96 -13.28
N PHE A 51 4.91 -5.62 -12.01
CA PHE A 51 5.21 -6.53 -10.90
C PHE A 51 4.24 -7.69 -10.87
N GLU A 52 4.74 -8.82 -10.41
CA GLU A 52 3.95 -10.02 -10.21
C GLU A 52 2.85 -9.79 -9.16
N PHE A 53 1.84 -10.63 -9.20
CA PHE A 53 0.71 -10.51 -8.29
C PHE A 53 1.14 -10.49 -6.82
N TRP A 54 2.03 -11.42 -6.43
CA TRP A 54 2.48 -11.50 -5.04
C TRP A 54 3.25 -10.25 -4.62
N ARG A 55 4.12 -9.75 -5.50
CA ARG A 55 4.92 -8.55 -5.22
C ARG A 55 4.04 -7.32 -5.10
N GLY A 56 3.09 -7.18 -6.03
CA GLY A 56 2.16 -6.07 -6.02
C GLY A 56 1.31 -6.03 -4.76
N ASN A 57 0.87 -7.19 -4.29
CA ASN A 57 0.08 -7.24 -3.06
C ASN A 57 0.91 -6.90 -1.83
N ILE A 58 2.19 -7.29 -1.79
CA ILE A 58 3.08 -6.90 -0.70
C ILE A 58 3.20 -5.38 -0.66
N ILE A 59 3.46 -4.76 -1.80
CA ILE A 59 3.59 -3.30 -1.89
C ILE A 59 2.29 -2.61 -1.49
N LYS A 60 1.17 -3.11 -2.00
CA LYS A 60 -0.15 -2.56 -1.70
C LYS A 60 -0.44 -2.57 -0.20
N TYR A 61 -0.31 -3.71 0.43
CA TYR A 61 -0.66 -3.83 1.84
C TYR A 61 0.37 -3.16 2.76
N ALA A 62 1.65 -3.20 2.40
CA ALA A 62 2.66 -2.47 3.16
C ALA A 62 2.43 -0.96 3.10
N SER A 63 2.05 -0.45 1.93
CA SER A 63 1.80 0.98 1.76
C SER A 63 0.57 1.45 2.50
N ARG A 64 -0.44 0.59 2.62
CA ARG A 64 -1.71 0.99 3.22
C ARG A 64 -1.79 0.70 4.71
N ALA A 65 -0.89 -0.12 5.25
CA ALA A 65 -0.89 -0.47 6.67
C ALA A 65 -0.86 0.79 7.54
N GLY A 66 -1.83 0.91 8.44
CA GLY A 66 -1.96 2.06 9.31
C GLY A 66 -2.78 3.21 8.73
N TYR A 67 -3.22 3.11 7.49
CA TYR A 67 -3.95 4.21 6.83
C TYR A 67 -5.36 3.84 6.39
N LYS A 68 -5.72 2.57 6.45
CA LYS A 68 -7.06 2.14 6.04
C LYS A 68 -7.64 1.19 7.09
N PRO A 69 -8.57 1.65 7.92
CA PRO A 69 -9.21 0.79 8.89
C PRO A 69 -10.18 -0.19 8.20
N TYR A 70 -10.28 -1.38 8.75
CA TYR A 70 -11.29 -2.36 8.36
C TYR A 70 -12.52 -2.19 9.23
N GLU A 71 -13.67 -2.45 8.66
CA GLU A 71 -14.92 -2.40 9.40
C GLU A 71 -14.87 -3.38 10.58
N GLY A 72 -15.25 -2.91 11.75
CA GLY A 72 -15.26 -3.71 12.95
C GLY A 72 -13.91 -3.87 13.63
N MET A 73 -12.87 -3.22 13.12
CA MET A 73 -11.54 -3.26 13.71
C MET A 73 -11.07 -1.86 14.08
N ASP A 74 -10.28 -1.75 15.15
CA ASP A 74 -9.63 -0.49 15.49
C ASP A 74 -8.42 -0.25 14.55
N GLU A 75 -7.77 0.90 14.71
CA GLU A 75 -6.64 1.27 13.84
C GLU A 75 -5.47 0.31 13.97
N VAL A 76 -5.15 -0.12 15.18
CA VAL A 76 -4.03 -1.02 15.43
C VAL A 76 -4.30 -2.39 14.82
N GLN A 77 -5.50 -2.92 15.04
CA GLN A 77 -5.88 -4.22 14.46
C GLN A 77 -5.89 -4.18 12.94
N SER A 78 -6.34 -3.07 12.37
CA SER A 78 -6.36 -2.89 10.91
C SER A 78 -4.95 -2.87 10.34
N GLU A 79 -4.04 -2.19 11.01
CA GLU A 79 -2.64 -2.16 10.60
C GLU A 79 -2.00 -3.54 10.68
N ILE A 80 -2.23 -4.26 11.78
CA ILE A 80 -1.73 -5.62 11.95
C ILE A 80 -2.25 -6.52 10.85
N THR A 81 -3.54 -6.39 10.52
CA THR A 81 -4.15 -7.21 9.46
C THR A 81 -3.45 -6.99 8.12
N ASP A 82 -3.16 -5.74 7.76
CA ASP A 82 -2.44 -5.46 6.53
C ASP A 82 -1.02 -6.03 6.55
N LEU A 83 -0.34 -5.93 7.69
CA LEU A 83 1.00 -6.50 7.83
C LEU A 83 0.98 -8.02 7.75
N GLU A 84 -0.05 -8.66 8.29
CA GLU A 84 -0.23 -10.10 8.16
C GLU A 84 -0.44 -10.52 6.72
N LYS A 85 -1.12 -9.69 5.93
CA LYS A 85 -1.26 -9.95 4.49
C LYS A 85 0.08 -9.86 3.77
N VAL A 86 0.93 -8.92 4.15
CA VAL A 86 2.30 -8.81 3.59
C VAL A 86 3.06 -10.10 3.88
N ILE A 87 3.01 -10.58 5.11
CA ILE A 87 3.66 -11.82 5.53
C ILE A 87 3.10 -13.00 4.72
N ARG A 88 1.79 -13.05 4.57
CA ARG A 88 1.12 -14.14 3.85
C ARG A 88 1.55 -14.22 2.39
N TYR A 89 1.57 -13.08 1.69
CA TYR A 89 2.01 -13.08 0.29
C TYR A 89 3.48 -13.43 0.14
N SER A 90 4.31 -13.00 1.08
CA SER A 90 5.72 -13.40 1.11
C SER A 90 5.86 -14.90 1.30
N GLN A 91 5.09 -15.48 2.22
CA GLN A 91 5.12 -16.91 2.48
C GLN A 91 4.64 -17.71 1.25
N MET A 92 3.63 -17.22 0.57
CA MET A 92 3.14 -17.84 -0.66
C MET A 92 4.25 -17.93 -1.72
N ARG A 93 5.01 -16.85 -1.87
CA ARG A 93 6.12 -16.84 -2.84
C ARG A 93 7.22 -17.81 -2.43
N ILE A 94 7.56 -17.84 -1.16
CA ILE A 94 8.55 -18.78 -0.62
C ILE A 94 8.10 -20.21 -0.90
N ASN A 95 6.84 -20.51 -0.62
CA ASN A 95 6.28 -21.85 -0.84
C ASN A 95 6.37 -22.23 -2.32
N GLN A 96 6.09 -21.30 -3.21
CA GLN A 96 6.18 -21.53 -4.64
C GLN A 96 7.63 -21.85 -5.06
N LEU A 97 8.59 -21.07 -4.54
CA LEU A 97 10.00 -21.30 -4.84
C LEU A 97 10.50 -22.63 -4.28
N GLU A 98 9.91 -23.09 -3.20
CA GLU A 98 10.21 -24.39 -2.61
C GLU A 98 9.51 -25.55 -3.30
N GLY A 99 8.71 -25.28 -4.34
CA GLY A 99 8.04 -26.31 -5.11
C GLY A 99 6.81 -26.91 -4.44
N LYS A 100 6.19 -26.19 -3.51
CA LYS A 100 4.99 -26.69 -2.86
C LYS A 100 3.78 -26.58 -3.79
N ASP A 101 2.93 -27.59 -3.78
CA ASP A 101 1.72 -27.62 -4.61
C ASP A 101 0.68 -26.63 -4.17
N LYS A 102 0.60 -26.38 -2.86
CA LYS A 102 -0.36 -25.46 -2.28
C LYS A 102 0.34 -24.30 -1.59
N LEU A 103 -0.01 -23.11 -1.97
CA LEU A 103 0.58 -21.88 -1.42
C LEU A 103 -0.23 -21.37 -0.25
#